data_8bc86966dc656a8f5c4bed186c22f9b1
#
_entry.id   8bc86966dc656a8f5c4bed186c22f9b1
#
_cell.length_a   1.000
_cell.length_b   1.000
_cell.length_c   1.000
_cell.angle_alpha   90.00
_cell.angle_beta   90.00
_cell.angle_gamma   90.00
#
_symmetry.space_group_name_H-M   'P 1'
#
loop_
_entity.id
_entity.type
_entity.pdbx_description
1 polymer ?
#
loop_
_entity_poly.entity_id
_entity_poly.type
_entity_poly.pdbx_seq_one_letter_code
_entity_poly.pdbx_strand_id
1 'polypeptide(L)'
;SKIEFHGNTKSERELKEALNAGVGTIVVDNLSELALLDRMSGEAGIVSSVLLRVTPGVDSHTHEYISTGQLDSKFGFSVEEIIGGAAQRAQKSPNIDLRGFHYHVGSQLHDNSSHIMAAEIILDMLLELGKKTGYEAREINCGGGFGVQYAGDPERPKVSFFMDPVMEKIETFCRKNGMERPAVTIEPGRWVV
;
A
#
# COMPACT_ATOMS: atom_id res chain seq x y z
N SER A 1 -11.15 13.48 -6.40
CA SER A 1 -11.96 12.34 -6.89
C SER A 1 -11.77 11.14 -5.97
N LYS A 2 -12.43 9.99 -6.29
CA LYS A 2 -12.24 8.70 -5.61
C LYS A 2 -11.29 7.76 -6.38
N ILE A 3 -10.56 8.30 -7.36
CA ILE A 3 -9.64 7.53 -8.19
C ILE A 3 -8.30 7.47 -7.48
N GLU A 4 -7.71 6.27 -7.43
CA GLU A 4 -6.32 6.04 -7.07
C GLU A 4 -5.51 5.79 -8.33
N PHE A 5 -4.33 6.41 -8.43
CA PHE A 5 -3.44 6.27 -9.58
C PHE A 5 -2.17 5.52 -9.18
N HIS A 6 -1.99 4.35 -9.79
CA HIS A 6 -0.86 3.46 -9.59
C HIS A 6 0.14 3.50 -10.74
N GLY A 7 1.29 2.86 -10.55
CA GLY A 7 2.33 2.63 -11.53
C GLY A 7 3.72 2.79 -10.91
N ASN A 8 4.67 1.98 -11.35
CA ASN A 8 6.05 2.00 -10.86
C ASN A 8 6.98 2.91 -11.68
N THR A 9 6.49 3.42 -12.82
CA THR A 9 7.27 4.26 -13.74
C THR A 9 6.37 5.37 -14.29
N LYS A 10 5.68 6.07 -13.38
CA LYS A 10 4.84 7.20 -13.78
C LYS A 10 5.71 8.33 -14.36
N SER A 11 5.47 8.68 -15.61
CA SER A 11 6.14 9.79 -16.26
C SER A 11 5.64 11.14 -15.75
N GLU A 12 6.44 12.18 -15.92
CA GLU A 12 6.04 13.57 -15.60
C GLU A 12 4.73 13.97 -16.31
N ARG A 13 4.54 13.50 -17.54
CA ARG A 13 3.30 13.72 -18.30
C ARG A 13 2.09 13.08 -17.64
N GLU A 14 2.20 11.82 -17.24
CA GLU A 14 1.11 11.09 -16.58
C GLU A 14 0.76 11.69 -15.21
N LEU A 15 1.77 12.08 -14.43
CA LEU A 15 1.55 12.80 -13.18
C LEU A 15 0.83 14.13 -13.42
N LYS A 16 1.23 14.88 -14.42
CA LYS A 16 0.58 16.14 -14.80
C LYS A 16 -0.88 15.93 -15.21
N GLU A 17 -1.15 14.90 -15.98
CA GLU A 17 -2.52 14.53 -16.38
C GLU A 17 -3.36 14.13 -15.16
N ALA A 18 -2.78 13.35 -14.24
CA ALA A 18 -3.44 12.94 -12.97
C ALA A 18 -3.79 14.15 -12.08
N LEU A 19 -2.84 15.09 -11.90
CA LEU A 19 -3.06 16.31 -11.14
C LEU A 19 -4.16 17.17 -11.77
N ASN A 20 -4.11 17.38 -13.09
CA ASN A 20 -5.12 18.16 -13.81
C ASN A 20 -6.52 17.52 -13.78
N ALA A 21 -6.59 16.19 -13.78
CA ALA A 21 -7.84 15.43 -13.67
C ALA A 21 -8.39 15.38 -12.23
N GLY A 22 -7.65 15.89 -11.25
CA GLY A 22 -8.04 15.85 -9.84
C GLY A 22 -8.13 14.44 -9.29
N VAL A 23 -7.14 13.58 -9.62
CA VAL A 23 -7.02 12.23 -9.03
C VAL A 23 -6.96 12.35 -7.51
N GLY A 24 -7.65 11.48 -6.81
CA GLY A 24 -7.82 11.59 -5.36
C GLY A 24 -6.59 11.19 -4.57
N THR A 25 -5.92 10.11 -4.99
CA THR A 25 -4.73 9.57 -4.32
C THR A 25 -3.74 9.05 -5.35
N ILE A 26 -2.46 9.32 -5.15
CA ILE A 26 -1.38 8.78 -5.99
C ILE A 26 -0.57 7.80 -5.16
N VAL A 27 -0.44 6.57 -5.64
CA VAL A 27 0.40 5.55 -5.00
C VAL A 27 1.82 5.71 -5.49
N VAL A 28 2.70 6.16 -4.61
CA VAL A 28 4.10 6.50 -4.91
C VAL A 28 4.99 5.29 -4.71
N ASP A 29 5.80 5.00 -5.72
CA ASP A 29 6.60 3.78 -5.78
C ASP A 29 8.07 3.97 -5.34
N ASN A 30 8.60 5.20 -5.38
CA ASN A 30 9.99 5.49 -5.02
C ASN A 30 10.22 6.98 -4.67
N LEU A 31 11.39 7.28 -4.09
CA LEU A 31 11.75 8.64 -3.66
C LEU A 31 11.88 9.64 -4.81
N SER A 32 12.29 9.21 -5.99
CA SER A 32 12.42 10.10 -7.16
C SER A 32 11.04 10.56 -7.63
N GLU A 33 10.08 9.65 -7.66
CA GLU A 33 8.69 9.96 -7.96
C GLU A 33 8.08 10.89 -6.89
N LEU A 34 8.33 10.62 -5.60
CA LEU A 34 7.88 11.47 -4.52
C LEU A 34 8.37 12.91 -4.69
N ALA A 35 9.65 13.08 -4.99
CA ALA A 35 10.25 14.40 -5.19
C ALA A 35 9.69 15.11 -6.42
N LEU A 36 9.46 14.36 -7.51
CA LEU A 36 8.85 14.88 -8.73
C LEU A 36 7.41 15.34 -8.46
N LEU A 37 6.62 14.52 -7.78
CA LEU A 37 5.24 14.82 -7.45
C LEU A 37 5.12 16.03 -6.52
N ASP A 38 5.99 16.14 -5.49
CA ASP A 38 6.02 17.29 -4.59
C ASP A 38 6.28 18.59 -5.36
N ARG A 39 7.29 18.59 -6.24
CA ARG A 39 7.58 19.76 -7.11
C ARG A 39 6.38 20.13 -7.98
N MET A 40 5.82 19.16 -8.70
CA MET A 40 4.70 19.40 -9.63
C MET A 40 3.44 19.85 -8.92
N SER A 41 3.16 19.32 -7.74
CA SER A 41 2.04 19.75 -6.90
C SER A 41 2.22 21.20 -6.44
N GLY A 42 3.43 21.59 -6.05
CA GLY A 42 3.77 22.97 -5.70
C GLY A 42 3.61 23.93 -6.89
N GLU A 43 4.08 23.53 -8.08
CA GLU A 43 3.89 24.33 -9.31
C GLU A 43 2.40 24.50 -9.67
N ALA A 44 1.57 23.50 -9.36
CA ALA A 44 0.13 23.55 -9.57
C ALA A 44 -0.64 24.23 -8.42
N GLY A 45 0.02 24.58 -7.31
CA GLY A 45 -0.60 25.19 -6.14
C GLY A 45 -1.55 24.26 -5.37
N ILE A 46 -1.30 22.95 -5.39
CA ILE A 46 -2.13 21.93 -4.74
C ILE A 46 -1.32 21.07 -3.77
N VAL A 47 -2.02 20.39 -2.87
CA VAL A 47 -1.44 19.34 -2.02
C VAL A 47 -1.95 17.99 -2.52
N SER A 48 -1.05 17.08 -2.87
CA SER A 48 -1.38 15.76 -3.38
C SER A 48 -1.46 14.73 -2.24
N SER A 49 -2.58 14.04 -2.13
CA SER A 49 -2.71 12.89 -1.23
C SER A 49 -1.98 11.68 -1.81
N VAL A 50 -1.16 11.04 -0.98
CA VAL A 50 -0.36 9.89 -1.40
C VAL A 50 -0.46 8.70 -0.44
N LEU A 51 -0.31 7.51 -1.01
CA LEU A 51 0.08 6.29 -0.30
C LEU A 51 1.50 5.92 -0.76
N LEU A 52 2.38 5.52 0.15
CA LEU A 52 3.65 4.91 -0.24
C LEU A 52 3.44 3.42 -0.45
N ARG A 53 3.86 2.92 -1.61
CA ARG A 53 3.80 1.49 -1.89
C ARG A 53 4.90 0.78 -1.14
N VAL A 54 4.53 -0.21 -0.33
CA VAL A 54 5.45 -1.03 0.46
C VAL A 54 5.47 -2.44 -0.09
N THR A 55 6.66 -3.03 -0.17
CA THR A 55 6.83 -4.44 -0.43
C THR A 55 7.07 -5.14 0.91
N PRO A 56 6.09 -5.92 1.42
CA PRO A 56 6.20 -6.55 2.73
C PRO A 56 7.15 -7.75 2.78
N GLY A 57 7.71 -8.18 1.64
CA GLY A 57 8.63 -9.32 1.61
C GLY A 57 7.97 -10.68 1.86
N VAL A 58 6.72 -10.83 1.51
CA VAL A 58 5.98 -12.10 1.60
C VAL A 58 6.11 -12.85 0.28
N ASP A 59 6.51 -14.12 0.35
CA ASP A 59 6.48 -15.02 -0.81
C ASP A 59 5.07 -15.62 -0.96
N SER A 60 4.40 -15.28 -2.04
CA SER A 60 3.07 -15.79 -2.36
C SER A 60 3.04 -17.27 -2.76
N HIS A 61 4.20 -17.89 -3.02
CA HIS A 61 4.30 -19.29 -3.44
C HIS A 61 4.67 -20.24 -2.30
N THR A 62 5.47 -19.79 -1.34
CA THR A 62 5.98 -20.63 -0.25
C THR A 62 5.32 -20.35 1.10
N HIS A 63 4.49 -19.31 1.20
CA HIS A 63 3.90 -18.83 2.46
C HIS A 63 4.97 -18.52 3.53
N GLU A 64 6.18 -18.18 3.10
CA GLU A 64 7.31 -17.86 3.95
C GLU A 64 7.68 -16.39 3.84
N TYR A 65 8.23 -15.85 4.92
CA TYR A 65 8.84 -14.52 4.91
C TYR A 65 10.19 -14.59 4.19
N ILE A 66 10.33 -13.83 3.11
CA ILE A 66 11.61 -13.70 2.41
C ILE A 66 12.47 -12.71 3.20
N SER A 67 13.58 -13.19 3.74
CA SER A 67 14.52 -12.32 4.43
C SER A 67 15.12 -11.27 3.47
N THR A 68 15.45 -10.10 4.01
CA THR A 68 15.88 -8.88 3.31
C THR A 68 16.96 -9.05 2.23
N GLY A 69 17.71 -10.14 2.25
CA GLY A 69 18.75 -10.43 1.25
C GLY A 69 18.27 -10.99 -0.09
N GLN A 70 16.98 -11.34 -0.22
CA GLN A 70 16.38 -11.91 -1.44
C GLN A 70 15.23 -11.08 -2.00
N LEU A 71 15.00 -9.87 -1.48
CA LEU A 71 13.99 -8.95 -1.97
C LEU A 71 14.37 -8.41 -3.35
N ASP A 72 14.16 -9.22 -4.39
CA ASP A 72 14.12 -8.74 -5.77
C ASP A 72 12.74 -8.09 -6.03
N SER A 73 12.43 -7.11 -5.18
CA SER A 73 11.22 -6.32 -5.32
C SER A 73 11.42 -5.29 -6.42
N LYS A 74 10.68 -5.44 -7.51
CA LYS A 74 10.67 -4.48 -8.61
C LYS A 74 9.85 -3.23 -8.30
N PHE A 75 9.11 -3.21 -7.19
CA PHE A 75 8.06 -2.23 -6.93
C PHE A 75 8.06 -1.81 -5.47
N GLY A 76 7.92 -0.50 -5.26
CA GLY A 76 7.71 0.06 -3.93
C GLY A 76 8.97 0.12 -3.08
N PHE A 77 8.77 0.56 -1.85
CA PHE A 77 9.79 0.65 -0.82
C PHE A 77 9.84 -0.63 0.01
N SER A 78 10.99 -1.01 0.50
CA SER A 78 11.08 -1.98 1.58
C SER A 78 10.57 -1.39 2.90
N VAL A 79 10.27 -2.25 3.88
CA VAL A 79 9.90 -1.82 5.23
C VAL A 79 11.01 -0.98 5.86
N GLU A 80 12.26 -1.39 5.66
CA GLU A 80 13.44 -0.70 6.17
C GLU A 80 13.59 0.70 5.56
N GLU A 81 13.31 0.87 4.27
CA GLU A 81 13.34 2.19 3.60
C GLU A 81 12.25 3.12 4.14
N ILE A 82 11.05 2.59 4.39
CA ILE A 82 9.96 3.36 5.01
C ILE A 82 10.37 3.87 6.39
N ILE A 83 10.83 2.97 7.27
CA ILE A 83 11.28 3.29 8.63
C ILE A 83 12.57 4.11 8.61
N GLY A 84 13.44 3.85 7.63
CA GLY A 84 14.73 4.53 7.43
C GLY A 84 14.61 5.99 7.01
N GLY A 85 13.46 6.46 6.55
CA GLY A 85 13.27 7.88 6.26
C GLY A 85 12.33 8.22 5.10
N ALA A 86 11.90 7.28 4.27
CA ALA A 86 11.01 7.58 3.15
C ALA A 86 9.68 8.18 3.63
N ALA A 87 9.08 7.63 4.70
CA ALA A 87 7.87 8.17 5.29
C ALA A 87 8.09 9.59 5.87
N GLN A 88 9.23 9.82 6.57
CA GLN A 88 9.56 11.16 7.07
C GLN A 88 9.77 12.17 5.94
N ARG A 89 10.35 11.73 4.82
CA ARG A 89 10.51 12.60 3.66
C ARG A 89 9.17 13.01 3.09
N ALA A 90 8.23 12.07 2.93
CA ALA A 90 6.88 12.38 2.49
C ALA A 90 6.16 13.35 3.46
N GLN A 91 6.28 13.14 4.78
CA GLN A 91 5.69 14.03 5.79
C GLN A 91 6.26 15.46 5.75
N LYS A 92 7.54 15.61 5.38
CA LYS A 92 8.22 16.92 5.30
C LYS A 92 8.04 17.61 3.96
N SER A 93 7.53 16.93 2.97
CA SER A 93 7.26 17.49 1.64
C SER A 93 6.05 18.42 1.70
N PRO A 94 6.19 19.71 1.39
CA PRO A 94 5.17 20.72 1.69
C PRO A 94 3.90 20.57 0.85
N ASN A 95 3.97 19.91 -0.30
CA ASN A 95 2.85 19.74 -1.21
C ASN A 95 2.36 18.28 -1.25
N ILE A 96 2.74 17.47 -0.24
CA ILE A 96 2.36 16.06 -0.10
C ILE A 96 1.59 15.85 1.19
N ASP A 97 0.44 15.19 1.09
CA ASP A 97 -0.32 14.68 2.21
C ASP A 97 -0.18 13.15 2.27
N LEU A 98 0.76 12.66 3.10
CA LEU A 98 0.94 11.23 3.32
C LEU A 98 -0.26 10.67 4.11
N ARG A 99 -1.13 9.93 3.43
CA ARG A 99 -2.32 9.32 4.04
C ARG A 99 -2.02 7.97 4.69
N GLY A 100 -1.11 7.22 4.10
CA GLY A 100 -0.80 5.88 4.57
C GLY A 100 0.03 5.08 3.59
N PHE A 101 -0.27 3.78 3.53
CA PHE A 101 0.53 2.82 2.77
C PHE A 101 -0.33 1.91 1.92
N HIS A 102 0.25 1.49 0.81
CA HIS A 102 -0.30 0.49 -0.09
C HIS A 102 0.64 -0.72 -0.11
N TYR A 103 0.09 -1.92 -0.21
CA TYR A 103 0.85 -3.12 -0.51
C TYR A 103 0.08 -4.05 -1.45
N HIS A 104 0.79 -4.93 -2.13
CA HIS A 104 0.20 -5.94 -3.00
C HIS A 104 1.01 -7.22 -2.90
N VAL A 105 0.36 -8.34 -2.61
CA VAL A 105 1.02 -9.61 -2.24
C VAL A 105 1.11 -10.61 -3.38
N GLY A 106 0.60 -10.29 -4.54
CA GLY A 106 0.62 -11.19 -5.69
C GLY A 106 -0.69 -11.23 -6.46
N SER A 107 -0.84 -12.23 -7.31
CA SER A 107 -2.01 -12.38 -8.18
C SER A 107 -2.49 -13.81 -8.17
N GLN A 108 -3.82 -14.01 -8.31
CA GLN A 108 -4.46 -15.33 -8.39
C GLN A 108 -4.21 -16.18 -7.14
N LEU A 109 -4.31 -15.57 -5.98
CA LEU A 109 -4.16 -16.25 -4.68
C LEU A 109 -5.47 -16.92 -4.29
N HIS A 110 -5.42 -18.19 -3.91
CA HIS A 110 -6.58 -18.99 -3.52
C HIS A 110 -6.66 -19.26 -2.01
N ASP A 111 -5.64 -18.84 -1.26
CA ASP A 111 -5.60 -18.83 0.20
C ASP A 111 -5.36 -17.40 0.73
N ASN A 112 -5.56 -17.21 2.03
CA ASN A 112 -5.48 -15.90 2.66
C ASN A 112 -4.19 -15.66 3.47
N SER A 113 -3.29 -16.63 3.52
CA SER A 113 -2.09 -16.56 4.37
C SER A 113 -1.17 -15.40 4.02
N SER A 114 -0.92 -15.18 2.72
CA SER A 114 -0.09 -14.07 2.26
C SER A 114 -0.69 -12.70 2.60
N HIS A 115 -2.02 -12.55 2.52
CA HIS A 115 -2.70 -11.32 2.89
C HIS A 115 -2.60 -11.05 4.40
N ILE A 116 -2.78 -12.09 5.22
CA ILE A 116 -2.68 -11.99 6.69
C ILE A 116 -1.24 -11.64 7.09
N MET A 117 -0.25 -12.35 6.55
CA MET A 117 1.16 -12.12 6.86
C MET A 117 1.61 -10.71 6.46
N ALA A 118 1.22 -10.25 5.27
CA ALA A 118 1.53 -8.90 4.83
C ALA A 118 0.89 -7.85 5.74
N ALA A 119 -0.36 -8.04 6.15
CA ALA A 119 -1.01 -7.14 7.09
C ALA A 119 -0.27 -7.06 8.43
N GLU A 120 0.21 -8.18 8.97
CA GLU A 120 1.02 -8.21 10.20
C GLU A 120 2.29 -7.39 10.05
N ILE A 121 3.04 -7.59 8.96
CA ILE A 121 4.28 -6.86 8.69
C ILE A 121 4.02 -5.35 8.57
N ILE A 122 2.96 -4.95 7.85
CA ILE A 122 2.59 -3.54 7.71
C ILE A 122 2.18 -2.95 9.07
N LEU A 123 1.43 -3.66 9.88
CA LEU A 123 1.02 -3.18 11.21
C LEU A 123 2.22 -3.00 12.15
N ASP A 124 3.18 -3.93 12.14
CA ASP A 124 4.42 -3.80 12.90
C ASP A 124 5.26 -2.61 12.42
N MET A 125 5.37 -2.41 11.11
CA MET A 125 5.99 -1.23 10.50
C MET A 125 5.31 0.07 10.98
N LEU A 126 3.98 0.13 10.98
CA LEU A 126 3.23 1.31 11.43
C LEU A 126 3.48 1.61 12.90
N LEU A 127 3.51 0.58 13.76
CA LEU A 127 3.79 0.74 15.17
C LEU A 127 5.20 1.30 15.41
N GLU A 128 6.20 0.77 14.69
CA GLU A 128 7.58 1.25 14.78
C GLU A 128 7.70 2.69 14.27
N LEU A 129 7.10 2.98 13.11
CA LEU A 129 7.08 4.31 12.53
C LEU A 129 6.41 5.33 13.46
N GLY A 130 5.27 4.96 14.05
CA GLY A 130 4.57 5.80 15.04
C GLY A 130 5.42 6.11 16.26
N LYS A 131 6.10 5.11 16.82
CA LYS A 131 7.04 5.32 17.95
C LYS A 131 8.21 6.23 17.59
N LYS A 132 8.71 6.13 16.37
CA LYS A 132 9.88 6.88 15.89
C LYS A 132 9.55 8.32 15.48
N THR A 133 8.37 8.55 14.92
CA THR A 133 8.04 9.82 14.25
C THR A 133 6.77 10.50 14.73
N GLY A 134 5.95 9.80 15.51
CA GLY A 134 4.60 10.25 15.86
C GLY A 134 3.59 10.13 14.71
N TYR A 135 3.94 9.46 13.61
CA TYR A 135 3.05 9.32 12.46
C TYR A 135 1.94 8.28 12.72
N GLU A 136 0.73 8.66 12.37
CA GLU A 136 -0.44 7.78 12.38
C GLU A 136 -0.99 7.66 10.95
N ALA A 137 -1.04 6.43 10.44
CA ALA A 137 -1.60 6.16 9.12
C ALA A 137 -3.13 6.29 9.17
N ARG A 138 -3.69 7.04 8.23
CA ARG A 138 -5.13 7.21 8.06
C ARG A 138 -5.73 6.18 7.12
N GLU A 139 -4.88 5.51 6.30
CA GLU A 139 -5.33 4.57 5.28
C GLU A 139 -4.31 3.45 5.06
N ILE A 140 -4.82 2.23 4.87
CA ILE A 140 -4.06 1.08 4.38
C ILE A 140 -4.80 0.54 3.15
N ASN A 141 -4.13 0.54 2.00
CA ASN A 141 -4.60 -0.16 0.81
C ASN A 141 -3.94 -1.54 0.76
N CYS A 142 -4.74 -2.58 0.94
CA CYS A 142 -4.28 -3.98 0.98
C CYS A 142 -4.07 -4.59 -0.42
N GLY A 143 -4.20 -3.79 -1.48
CA GLY A 143 -4.07 -4.27 -2.84
C GLY A 143 -5.18 -5.24 -3.24
N GLY A 144 -4.85 -6.10 -4.17
CA GLY A 144 -5.77 -7.11 -4.69
C GLY A 144 -5.14 -8.50 -4.67
N GLY A 145 -5.23 -9.19 -5.81
CA GLY A 145 -4.63 -10.51 -5.97
C GLY A 145 -5.56 -11.67 -5.65
N PHE A 146 -6.81 -11.39 -5.28
CA PHE A 146 -7.83 -12.40 -4.99
C PHE A 146 -8.03 -13.33 -6.18
N GLY A 147 -7.93 -14.63 -5.94
CA GLY A 147 -8.10 -15.67 -6.95
C GLY A 147 -9.51 -15.67 -7.54
N VAL A 148 -9.59 -15.75 -8.85
CA VAL A 148 -10.84 -15.90 -9.59
C VAL A 148 -10.92 -17.31 -10.17
N GLN A 149 -12.13 -17.75 -10.49
CA GLN A 149 -12.37 -19.06 -11.10
C GLN A 149 -12.25 -18.96 -12.61
N TYR A 150 -11.43 -19.82 -13.19
CA TYR A 150 -11.42 -20.08 -14.63
C TYR A 150 -12.16 -21.40 -14.97
N ALA A 151 -12.38 -21.66 -16.24
CA ALA A 151 -13.05 -22.88 -16.68
C ALA A 151 -12.28 -24.12 -16.18
N GLY A 152 -12.95 -24.95 -15.39
CA GLY A 152 -12.38 -26.17 -14.80
C GLY A 152 -11.78 -25.99 -13.40
N ASP A 153 -11.68 -24.76 -12.89
CA ASP A 153 -11.19 -24.49 -11.53
C ASP A 153 -12.28 -24.76 -10.48
N PRO A 154 -11.89 -24.98 -9.21
CA PRO A 154 -12.80 -24.97 -8.07
C PRO A 154 -13.54 -23.64 -7.95
N GLU A 155 -14.67 -23.64 -7.23
CA GLU A 155 -15.39 -22.40 -6.93
C GLU A 155 -14.47 -21.40 -6.19
N ARG A 156 -14.49 -20.13 -6.64
CA ARG A 156 -13.68 -19.09 -6.05
C ARG A 156 -14.11 -18.80 -4.61
N PRO A 157 -13.17 -18.56 -3.67
CA PRO A 157 -13.49 -18.08 -2.35
C PRO A 157 -14.17 -16.68 -2.42
N LYS A 158 -15.01 -16.36 -1.45
CA LYS A 158 -15.57 -15.01 -1.33
C LYS A 158 -14.46 -14.00 -0.92
N VAL A 159 -14.61 -12.72 -1.25
CA VAL A 159 -13.67 -11.67 -0.78
C VAL A 159 -13.56 -11.64 0.74
N SER A 160 -14.65 -11.93 1.45
CA SER A 160 -14.65 -12.04 2.92
C SER A 160 -13.70 -13.12 3.43
N PHE A 161 -13.50 -14.22 2.72
CA PHE A 161 -12.51 -15.25 3.09
C PHE A 161 -11.09 -14.68 3.20
N PHE A 162 -10.74 -13.74 2.32
CA PHE A 162 -9.43 -13.08 2.35
C PHE A 162 -9.40 -11.95 3.38
N MET A 163 -10.47 -11.14 3.43
CA MET A 163 -10.44 -9.87 4.14
C MET A 163 -10.92 -9.93 5.59
N ASP A 164 -11.84 -10.81 5.95
CA ASP A 164 -12.29 -10.89 7.34
C ASP A 164 -11.14 -11.15 8.33
N PRO A 165 -10.21 -12.10 8.08
CA PRO A 165 -9.06 -12.31 8.95
C PRO A 165 -8.11 -11.11 8.99
N VAL A 166 -7.92 -10.42 7.85
CA VAL A 166 -7.10 -9.20 7.78
C VAL A 166 -7.71 -8.08 8.62
N MET A 167 -9.03 -7.88 8.50
CA MET A 167 -9.75 -6.86 9.27
C MET A 167 -9.71 -7.13 10.77
N GLU A 168 -9.94 -8.39 11.19
CA GLU A 168 -9.84 -8.80 12.59
C GLU A 168 -8.43 -8.55 13.15
N LYS A 169 -7.40 -8.83 12.33
CA LYS A 169 -6.00 -8.58 12.68
C LYS A 169 -5.75 -7.09 12.90
N ILE A 170 -6.18 -6.24 11.97
CA ILE A 170 -6.04 -4.78 12.06
C ILE A 170 -6.75 -4.24 13.31
N GLU A 171 -8.00 -4.62 13.54
CA GLU A 171 -8.78 -4.16 14.67
C GLU A 171 -8.17 -4.57 16.01
N THR A 172 -7.76 -5.82 16.11
CA THR A 172 -7.14 -6.35 17.33
C THR A 172 -5.80 -5.69 17.61
N PHE A 173 -4.98 -5.49 16.57
CA PHE A 173 -3.67 -4.85 16.70
C PHE A 173 -3.81 -3.37 17.11
N CYS A 174 -4.68 -2.62 16.46
CA CYS A 174 -4.92 -1.20 16.78
C CYS A 174 -5.41 -1.05 18.23
N ARG A 175 -6.41 -1.85 18.65
CA ARG A 175 -6.91 -1.83 20.02
C ARG A 175 -5.83 -2.17 21.05
N LYS A 176 -5.01 -3.19 20.79
CA LYS A 176 -3.92 -3.62 21.69
C LYS A 176 -2.85 -2.54 21.87
N ASN A 177 -2.55 -1.79 20.81
CA ASN A 177 -1.47 -0.81 20.82
C ASN A 177 -1.95 0.64 21.00
N GLY A 178 -3.26 0.88 21.23
CA GLY A 178 -3.82 2.22 21.41
C GLY A 178 -3.71 3.09 20.16
N MET A 179 -3.71 2.47 18.96
CA MET A 179 -3.63 3.14 17.67
C MET A 179 -5.04 3.41 17.12
N GLU A 180 -5.20 4.53 16.42
CA GLU A 180 -6.39 4.76 15.63
C GLU A 180 -6.47 3.74 14.47
N ARG A 181 -7.66 3.20 14.21
CA ARG A 181 -7.85 2.24 13.12
C ARG A 181 -7.87 2.98 11.78
N PRO A 182 -6.94 2.70 10.86
CA PRO A 182 -6.94 3.30 9.53
C PRO A 182 -8.15 2.81 8.71
N ALA A 183 -8.57 3.63 7.73
CA ALA A 183 -9.45 3.16 6.66
C ALA A 183 -8.75 2.05 5.86
N VAL A 184 -9.51 1.03 5.44
CA VAL A 184 -8.98 -0.08 4.65
C VAL A 184 -9.59 -0.05 3.28
N THR A 185 -8.75 -0.06 2.25
CA THR A 185 -9.14 -0.17 0.85
C THR A 185 -8.57 -1.43 0.22
N ILE A 186 -9.23 -1.93 -0.82
CA ILE A 186 -8.79 -3.11 -1.59
C ILE A 186 -8.99 -2.86 -3.09
N GLU A 187 -8.25 -3.61 -3.91
CA GLU A 187 -8.23 -3.50 -5.36
C GLU A 187 -8.65 -4.81 -6.04
N PRO A 188 -9.92 -5.21 -5.99
CA PRO A 188 -10.39 -6.49 -6.49
C PRO A 188 -10.58 -6.49 -8.02
N GLY A 189 -9.62 -5.96 -8.79
CA GLY A 189 -9.74 -5.72 -10.23
C GLY A 189 -10.27 -6.92 -11.00
N ARG A 190 -9.52 -8.02 -10.99
CA ARG A 190 -9.91 -9.26 -11.70
C ARG A 190 -11.18 -9.91 -11.15
N TRP A 191 -11.50 -9.66 -9.90
CA TRP A 191 -12.68 -10.20 -9.23
C TRP A 191 -13.99 -9.60 -9.74
N VAL A 192 -13.99 -8.36 -10.21
CA VAL A 192 -15.19 -7.61 -10.60
C VAL A 192 -15.46 -7.62 -12.11
N VAL A 193 -14.60 -8.26 -12.91
CA VAL A 193 -14.71 -8.36 -14.39
C VAL A 193 -15.02 -9.79 -14.83
#